data_e5d27cb48ccde7acf5b813b76c76de8d
#
_entry.id   e5d27cb48ccde7acf5b813b76c76de8d
#
_cell.length_a   1.000
_cell.length_b   1.000
_cell.length_c   1.000
_cell.angle_alpha   90.00
_cell.angle_beta   90.00
_cell.angle_gamma   90.00
#
_symmetry.space_group_name_H-M   'P 1'
#
loop_
_entity.id
_entity.type
_entity.pdbx_description
1 polymer ?
#
loop_
_entity_poly.entity_id
_entity_poly.type
_entity_poly.pdbx_seq_one_letter_code
_entity_poly.pdbx_strand_id
1 'polypeptide(L)'
;MASGQFTYRVAGNFGCHQAHDGGWQVSGIAVGQDALKSPADDACRGMKGHDEKVTRRFAAALVLVFLAPFVGELLLGNTPVRLIFAYLLVLPMYGFGALFIRELSRRTGRGWPTILILGVAYSVVEEGLADMSLFNPNFMGQHLLAYGNLFGIGWPWWFFVLTLHAVWSIGVSIALAEALFTSTGPNPWLSRKGLVVSAVGFGFGAVLIHFVGGQGYQLLAGQAALSRLLVAALVTVAFLIPPQRGVQAPDSHKAPNPWVVGGMAFVLTSAFMVITRLADPLQLPAAVLILVYLMLYGLAVFAVWRWSRRIGWNAEHRFGLAAGALLTYAWYGFVQAPHDMLDVIGQAVFALVALGILILAGRQLRTDKPTPDVPNSLPNAALSRAGT
;
A
#
# COMPACT_ATOMS: atom_id res chain seq x y z
N MET A 1 -24.29 9.15 31.92
CA MET A 1 -23.79 8.97 30.54
C MET A 1 -24.67 9.83 29.65
N ALA A 2 -24.19 11.01 29.22
CA ALA A 2 -24.97 11.94 28.41
C ALA A 2 -24.83 11.52 26.94
N SER A 3 -25.95 11.10 26.33
CA SER A 3 -26.04 10.85 24.88
C SER A 3 -26.06 12.22 24.18
N GLY A 4 -24.93 12.59 23.57
CA GLY A 4 -24.86 13.79 22.75
C GLY A 4 -25.67 13.61 21.48
N GLN A 5 -26.82 14.27 21.40
CA GLN A 5 -27.56 14.43 20.15
C GLN A 5 -26.85 15.48 19.29
N PHE A 6 -26.29 15.05 18.17
CA PHE A 6 -25.77 15.97 17.15
C PHE A 6 -26.91 16.42 16.26
N THR A 7 -27.26 17.70 16.33
CA THR A 7 -28.30 18.35 15.49
C THR A 7 -27.60 19.25 14.49
N TYR A 8 -27.77 19.00 13.19
CA TYR A 8 -27.31 19.90 12.14
C TYR A 8 -28.48 20.71 11.60
N ARG A 9 -28.35 22.05 11.59
CA ARG A 9 -29.32 22.95 10.95
C ARG A 9 -28.99 23.11 9.46
N VAL A 10 -29.91 22.70 8.60
CA VAL A 10 -29.90 23.03 7.17
C VAL A 10 -30.66 24.34 7.00
N ALA A 11 -30.21 25.22 6.09
CA ALA A 11 -30.87 26.49 5.80
C ALA A 11 -32.31 26.23 5.29
N GLY A 12 -33.29 26.47 6.19
CA GLY A 12 -34.69 26.14 6.02
C GLY A 12 -35.17 25.35 7.23
N ASN A 13 -36.45 25.46 7.61
CA ASN A 13 -37.05 24.89 8.83
C ASN A 13 -37.04 23.34 8.93
N PHE A 14 -36.03 22.65 8.37
CA PHE A 14 -35.89 21.20 8.42
C PHE A 14 -34.62 20.81 9.18
N GLY A 15 -34.73 19.85 10.08
CA GLY A 15 -33.60 19.27 10.83
C GLY A 15 -33.48 17.77 10.58
N CYS A 16 -32.26 17.27 10.37
CA CYS A 16 -31.98 15.83 10.40
C CYS A 16 -31.38 15.47 11.77
N HIS A 17 -31.93 14.45 12.44
CA HIS A 17 -31.36 13.91 13.68
C HIS A 17 -31.19 12.41 13.57
N GLN A 18 -30.19 11.92 14.29
CA GLN A 18 -29.97 10.49 14.40
C GLN A 18 -30.91 9.92 15.47
N ALA A 19 -31.74 8.96 15.08
CA ALA A 19 -32.61 8.25 16.01
C ALA A 19 -31.82 7.27 16.90
N HIS A 20 -32.39 6.84 18.01
CA HIS A 20 -31.78 5.93 18.99
C HIS A 20 -31.40 4.54 18.41
N ASP A 21 -32.01 4.17 17.28
CA ASP A 21 -31.78 2.94 16.52
C ASP A 21 -30.70 3.09 15.43
N GLY A 22 -30.00 4.23 15.39
CA GLY A 22 -28.99 4.55 14.38
C GLY A 22 -29.55 5.05 13.03
N GLY A 23 -30.88 5.16 12.89
CA GLY A 23 -31.56 5.72 11.71
C GLY A 23 -31.56 7.27 11.74
N TRP A 24 -31.62 7.90 10.55
CA TRP A 24 -31.81 9.34 10.44
C TRP A 24 -33.29 9.67 10.27
N GLN A 25 -33.80 10.63 11.05
CA GLN A 25 -35.17 11.12 10.93
C GLN A 25 -35.18 12.60 10.57
N VAL A 26 -36.15 12.98 9.72
CA VAL A 26 -36.39 14.37 9.32
C VAL A 26 -37.51 14.91 10.20
N SER A 27 -37.26 16.01 10.91
CA SER A 27 -38.30 16.75 11.62
C SER A 27 -38.63 18.03 10.89
N GLY A 28 -39.87 18.12 10.44
CA GLY A 28 -40.45 19.29 9.79
C GLY A 28 -41.96 19.12 9.60
N ILE A 29 -42.70 20.21 9.50
CA ILE A 29 -44.15 20.20 9.34
C ILE A 29 -44.48 19.68 7.92
N ALA A 30 -45.14 18.52 7.79
CA ALA A 30 -45.62 18.00 6.55
C ALA A 30 -46.84 18.84 6.07
N VAL A 31 -46.65 19.55 4.98
CA VAL A 31 -47.77 20.17 4.23
C VAL A 31 -47.81 19.52 2.86
N GLY A 32 -48.84 18.72 2.62
CA GLY A 32 -49.28 18.25 1.29
C GLY A 32 -48.62 16.93 0.84
N GLN A 33 -49.46 15.93 0.63
CA GLN A 33 -49.18 14.66 -0.04
C GLN A 33 -49.07 14.88 -1.56
N ASP A 34 -47.93 15.32 -2.04
CA ASP A 34 -47.56 15.15 -3.43
C ASP A 34 -46.10 14.70 -3.51
N ALA A 35 -45.87 13.60 -4.22
CA ALA A 35 -44.62 12.84 -4.27
C ALA A 35 -43.49 13.56 -4.99
N LEU A 36 -43.12 14.74 -4.51
CA LEU A 36 -41.86 15.43 -4.87
C LEU A 36 -40.83 15.14 -3.77
N LYS A 37 -39.74 14.51 -4.13
CA LYS A 37 -38.59 14.28 -3.23
C LYS A 37 -38.28 15.58 -2.52
N SER A 38 -38.40 15.59 -1.17
CA SER A 38 -38.14 16.77 -0.36
C SER A 38 -36.65 17.15 -0.47
N PRO A 39 -36.32 18.45 -0.60
CA PRO A 39 -34.92 18.91 -0.51
C PRO A 39 -34.22 18.44 0.79
N ALA A 40 -34.98 18.17 1.86
CA ALA A 40 -34.48 17.62 3.11
C ALA A 40 -34.04 16.15 2.98
N ASP A 41 -34.73 15.33 2.18
CA ASP A 41 -34.32 13.93 1.92
C ASP A 41 -33.03 13.86 1.15
N ASP A 42 -32.83 14.75 0.18
CA ASP A 42 -31.59 14.82 -0.60
C ASP A 42 -30.43 15.34 0.27
N ALA A 43 -30.67 16.29 1.18
CA ALA A 43 -29.68 16.74 2.14
C ALA A 43 -29.28 15.65 3.16
N CYS A 44 -30.26 14.89 3.67
CA CYS A 44 -29.99 13.76 4.57
C CYS A 44 -29.28 12.61 3.88
N ARG A 45 -29.59 12.31 2.60
CA ARG A 45 -28.85 11.35 1.78
C ARG A 45 -27.41 11.81 1.52
N GLY A 46 -27.22 13.11 1.26
CA GLY A 46 -25.91 13.71 1.09
C GLY A 46 -25.04 13.57 2.34
N MET A 47 -25.61 13.82 3.54
CA MET A 47 -24.88 13.65 4.82
C MET A 47 -24.54 12.19 5.10
N LYS A 48 -25.47 11.23 4.91
CA LYS A 48 -25.21 9.79 5.02
C LYS A 48 -24.07 9.35 4.11
N GLY A 49 -24.09 9.78 2.86
CA GLY A 49 -23.04 9.46 1.88
C GLY A 49 -21.70 10.07 2.25
N HIS A 50 -21.69 11.23 2.94
CA HIS A 50 -20.46 11.86 3.43
C HIS A 50 -19.86 11.07 4.60
N ASP A 51 -20.65 10.72 5.60
CA ASP A 51 -20.22 9.97 6.78
C ASP A 51 -19.72 8.57 6.41
N GLU A 52 -20.39 7.89 5.49
CA GLU A 52 -19.96 6.60 4.97
C GLU A 52 -18.59 6.69 4.27
N LYS A 53 -18.36 7.73 3.47
CA LYS A 53 -17.07 7.96 2.80
C LYS A 53 -15.95 8.23 3.80
N VAL A 54 -16.21 9.02 4.85
CA VAL A 54 -15.24 9.30 5.90
C VAL A 54 -14.88 8.02 6.66
N THR A 55 -15.87 7.23 7.05
CA THR A 55 -15.68 5.96 7.75
C THR A 55 -14.86 4.97 6.91
N ARG A 56 -15.17 4.83 5.61
CA ARG A 56 -14.41 3.96 4.70
C ARG A 56 -12.97 4.38 4.51
N ARG A 57 -12.69 5.69 4.43
CA ARG A 57 -11.32 6.22 4.35
C ARG A 57 -10.53 5.94 5.63
N PHE A 58 -11.16 6.12 6.78
CA PHE A 58 -10.53 5.80 8.06
C PHE A 58 -10.23 4.31 8.18
N ALA A 59 -11.18 3.45 7.82
CA ALA A 59 -10.98 2.01 7.77
C ALA A 59 -9.84 1.61 6.82
N ALA A 60 -9.75 2.23 5.63
CA ALA A 60 -8.65 2.00 4.70
C ALA A 60 -7.28 2.36 5.28
N ALA A 61 -7.21 3.50 6.00
CA ALA A 61 -5.99 3.92 6.69
C ALA A 61 -5.59 2.94 7.78
N LEU A 62 -6.54 2.49 8.62
CA LEU A 62 -6.28 1.49 9.65
C LEU A 62 -5.83 0.15 9.06
N VAL A 63 -6.52 -0.34 8.02
CA VAL A 63 -6.13 -1.59 7.36
C VAL A 63 -4.70 -1.49 6.83
N LEU A 64 -4.30 -0.37 6.21
CA LEU A 64 -2.92 -0.19 5.74
C LEU A 64 -1.90 -0.21 6.89
N VAL A 65 -2.24 0.41 8.04
CA VAL A 65 -1.35 0.43 9.22
C VAL A 65 -1.06 -0.98 9.72
N PHE A 66 -2.05 -1.87 9.73
CA PHE A 66 -1.86 -3.27 10.15
C PHE A 66 -1.32 -4.16 9.02
N LEU A 67 -1.64 -3.87 7.77
CA LEU A 67 -1.24 -4.69 6.64
C LEU A 67 0.26 -4.58 6.33
N ALA A 68 0.85 -3.38 6.46
CA ALA A 68 2.25 -3.18 6.11
C ALA A 68 3.22 -4.04 6.95
N PRO A 69 3.15 -4.06 8.29
CA PRO A 69 4.01 -4.95 9.07
C PRO A 69 3.61 -6.43 8.94
N PHE A 70 2.33 -6.76 8.69
CA PHE A 70 1.92 -8.12 8.39
C PHE A 70 2.63 -8.67 7.15
N VAL A 71 2.66 -7.88 6.07
CA VAL A 71 3.34 -8.29 4.83
C VAL A 71 4.85 -8.31 5.02
N GLY A 72 5.43 -7.26 5.63
CA GLY A 72 6.88 -7.11 5.74
C GLY A 72 7.53 -8.11 6.70
N GLU A 73 6.86 -8.46 7.81
CA GLU A 73 7.46 -9.23 8.89
C GLU A 73 6.87 -10.64 9.04
N LEU A 74 5.54 -10.72 9.22
CA LEU A 74 4.91 -12.01 9.53
C LEU A 74 4.86 -12.91 8.30
N LEU A 75 4.41 -12.41 7.17
CA LEU A 75 4.25 -13.22 5.96
C LEU A 75 5.59 -13.61 5.35
N LEU A 76 6.61 -12.75 5.44
CA LEU A 76 7.98 -13.07 5.06
C LEU A 76 8.60 -14.15 5.96
N GLY A 77 8.15 -14.26 7.22
CA GLY A 77 8.68 -15.19 8.21
C GLY A 77 9.85 -14.63 9.02
N ASN A 78 10.14 -13.33 8.95
CA ASN A 78 11.16 -12.69 9.80
C ASN A 78 10.75 -12.70 11.28
N THR A 79 9.45 -12.50 11.53
CA THR A 79 8.87 -12.55 12.87
C THR A 79 8.02 -13.82 12.99
N PRO A 80 8.57 -14.92 13.56
CA PRO A 80 7.84 -16.17 13.74
C PRO A 80 6.68 -15.99 14.73
N VAL A 81 5.68 -16.87 14.67
CA VAL A 81 4.45 -16.74 15.46
C VAL A 81 4.69 -16.65 16.97
N ARG A 82 5.76 -17.28 17.47
CA ARG A 82 6.17 -17.21 18.88
C ARG A 82 6.55 -15.80 19.33
N LEU A 83 6.96 -14.94 18.38
CA LEU A 83 7.34 -13.55 18.61
C LEU A 83 6.27 -12.59 18.12
N ILE A 84 5.01 -13.02 18.02
CA ILE A 84 3.90 -12.20 17.50
C ILE A 84 3.77 -10.84 18.20
N PHE A 85 4.20 -10.73 19.48
CA PHE A 85 4.21 -9.45 20.18
C PHE A 85 5.21 -8.44 19.60
N ALA A 86 6.28 -8.90 18.93
CA ALA A 86 7.22 -8.02 18.23
C ALA A 86 6.54 -7.25 17.09
N TYR A 87 5.45 -7.78 16.55
CA TYR A 87 4.61 -7.09 15.59
C TYR A 87 4.13 -5.71 16.08
N LEU A 88 3.83 -5.57 17.37
CA LEU A 88 3.41 -4.29 17.97
C LEU A 88 4.56 -3.27 18.01
N LEU A 89 5.82 -3.74 18.08
CA LEU A 89 6.99 -2.87 18.09
C LEU A 89 7.28 -2.31 16.69
N VAL A 90 7.10 -3.13 15.65
CA VAL A 90 7.36 -2.71 14.26
C VAL A 90 6.17 -1.97 13.65
N LEU A 91 4.96 -2.14 14.20
CA LEU A 91 3.72 -1.55 13.67
C LEU A 91 3.80 -0.02 13.47
N PRO A 92 4.33 0.80 14.41
CA PRO A 92 4.42 2.23 14.19
C PRO A 92 5.29 2.59 12.98
N MET A 93 6.42 1.94 12.81
CA MET A 93 7.33 2.22 11.70
C MET A 93 6.74 1.79 10.36
N TYR A 94 6.36 0.52 10.21
CA TYR A 94 5.81 -0.01 8.96
C TYR A 94 4.47 0.62 8.61
N GLY A 95 3.53 0.59 9.55
CA GLY A 95 2.17 1.00 9.32
C GLY A 95 2.02 2.49 9.05
N PHE A 96 2.55 3.33 9.93
CA PHE A 96 2.50 4.78 9.70
C PHE A 96 3.45 5.22 8.59
N GLY A 97 4.56 4.52 8.34
CA GLY A 97 5.45 4.77 7.21
C GLY A 97 4.74 4.57 5.87
N ALA A 98 4.10 3.42 5.67
CA ALA A 98 3.31 3.12 4.48
C ALA A 98 2.16 4.11 4.30
N LEU A 99 1.43 4.43 5.39
CA LEU A 99 0.33 5.38 5.37
C LEU A 99 0.81 6.79 5.03
N PHE A 100 1.91 7.26 5.63
CA PHE A 100 2.50 8.57 5.36
C PHE A 100 2.94 8.69 3.90
N ILE A 101 3.66 7.70 3.37
CA ILE A 101 4.11 7.68 1.97
C ILE A 101 2.92 7.72 1.01
N ARG A 102 1.91 6.90 1.25
CA ARG A 102 0.68 6.87 0.45
C ARG A 102 -0.01 8.23 0.46
N GLU A 103 -0.27 8.78 1.65
CA GLU A 103 -0.97 10.04 1.82
C GLU A 103 -0.21 11.22 1.20
N LEU A 104 1.09 11.29 1.41
CA LEU A 104 1.94 12.33 0.84
C LEU A 104 1.93 12.30 -0.70
N SER A 105 2.06 11.10 -1.28
CA SER A 105 2.05 10.91 -2.74
C SER A 105 0.69 11.29 -3.33
N ARG A 106 -0.41 10.82 -2.72
CA ARG A 106 -1.78 11.11 -3.22
C ARG A 106 -2.16 12.58 -3.07
N ARG A 107 -1.78 13.24 -1.98
CA ARG A 107 -2.00 14.68 -1.77
C ARG A 107 -1.29 15.56 -2.77
N THR A 108 -0.12 15.14 -3.21
CA THR A 108 0.69 15.89 -4.19
C THR A 108 0.37 15.51 -5.64
N GLY A 109 -0.69 14.70 -5.85
CA GLY A 109 -1.12 14.26 -7.18
C GLY A 109 -0.13 13.29 -7.85
N ARG A 110 0.75 12.65 -7.08
CA ARG A 110 1.78 11.75 -7.58
C ARG A 110 1.32 10.30 -7.56
N GLY A 111 1.93 9.51 -8.43
CA GLY A 111 1.57 8.11 -8.64
C GLY A 111 2.57 7.10 -8.06
N TRP A 112 2.52 5.91 -8.61
CA TRP A 112 3.29 4.75 -8.17
C TRP A 112 4.81 4.93 -8.22
N PRO A 113 5.41 5.61 -9.24
CA PRO A 113 6.85 5.84 -9.23
C PRO A 113 7.32 6.60 -7.98
N THR A 114 6.58 7.63 -7.57
CA THR A 114 6.88 8.38 -6.34
C THR A 114 6.74 7.50 -5.10
N ILE A 115 5.68 6.67 -5.01
CA ILE A 115 5.47 5.74 -3.89
C ILE A 115 6.66 4.78 -3.76
N LEU A 116 7.12 4.19 -4.86
CA LEU A 116 8.22 3.23 -4.83
C LEU A 116 9.57 3.88 -4.47
N ILE A 117 9.86 5.07 -5.00
CA ILE A 117 11.10 5.79 -4.64
C ILE A 117 11.07 6.23 -3.16
N LEU A 118 9.91 6.70 -2.66
CA LEU A 118 9.75 6.96 -1.23
C LEU A 118 9.80 5.67 -0.40
N GLY A 119 9.41 4.53 -0.96
CA GLY A 119 9.60 3.21 -0.37
C GLY A 119 11.09 2.86 -0.21
N VAL A 120 11.94 3.16 -1.20
CA VAL A 120 13.40 3.02 -1.06
C VAL A 120 13.95 4.01 -0.02
N ALA A 121 13.44 5.25 0.04
CA ALA A 121 13.84 6.19 1.08
C ALA A 121 13.44 5.71 2.49
N TYR A 122 12.24 5.14 2.63
CA TYR A 122 11.80 4.46 3.85
C TYR A 122 12.77 3.35 4.26
N SER A 123 13.15 2.48 3.32
CA SER A 123 14.09 1.39 3.58
C SER A 123 15.45 1.89 4.10
N VAL A 124 15.95 3.01 3.56
CA VAL A 124 17.20 3.62 4.07
C VAL A 124 17.00 4.21 5.46
N VAL A 125 15.82 4.72 5.81
CA VAL A 125 15.53 5.16 7.19
C VAL A 125 15.52 3.97 8.13
N GLU A 126 14.85 2.89 7.75
CA GLU A 126 14.74 1.68 8.56
C GLU A 126 16.09 1.00 8.75
N GLU A 127 16.69 0.57 7.67
CA GLU A 127 17.88 -0.27 7.64
C GLU A 127 19.18 0.51 7.88
N GLY A 128 19.19 1.81 7.60
CA GLY A 128 20.37 2.63 7.73
C GLY A 128 20.40 3.50 9.00
N LEU A 129 19.24 3.86 9.57
CA LEU A 129 19.19 4.76 10.74
C LEU A 129 18.48 4.14 11.94
N ALA A 130 17.49 3.27 11.73
CA ALA A 130 16.72 2.67 12.81
C ALA A 130 17.38 1.38 13.30
N ASP A 131 17.37 0.30 12.55
CA ASP A 131 17.99 -0.96 12.96
C ASP A 131 19.46 -1.10 12.58
N MET A 132 19.92 -0.26 11.64
CA MET A 132 21.33 -0.10 11.23
C MET A 132 21.93 -1.34 10.56
N SER A 133 21.11 -2.24 10.00
CA SER A 133 21.57 -3.47 9.34
C SER A 133 22.47 -3.21 8.12
N LEU A 134 22.34 -2.04 7.49
CA LEU A 134 23.22 -1.64 6.37
C LEU A 134 24.67 -1.44 6.79
N PHE A 135 24.94 -1.26 8.07
CA PHE A 135 26.28 -0.93 8.57
C PHE A 135 26.74 -1.84 9.69
N ASN A 136 25.84 -2.51 10.40
CA ASN A 136 26.16 -3.40 11.49
C ASN A 136 26.69 -4.75 10.95
N PRO A 137 28.00 -5.07 11.08
CA PRO A 137 28.58 -6.28 10.52
C PRO A 137 28.10 -7.55 11.22
N ASN A 138 27.50 -7.43 12.39
CA ASN A 138 26.96 -8.56 13.18
C ASN A 138 25.48 -8.37 13.55
N PHE A 139 24.70 -7.84 12.62
CA PHE A 139 23.28 -7.62 12.82
C PHE A 139 22.56 -8.96 13.10
N MET A 140 21.86 -9.06 14.24
CA MET A 140 21.18 -10.28 14.70
C MET A 140 22.09 -11.55 14.76
N GLY A 141 23.39 -11.37 14.95
CA GLY A 141 24.37 -12.48 14.91
C GLY A 141 24.63 -13.03 13.50
N GLN A 142 24.10 -12.38 12.48
CA GLN A 142 24.31 -12.72 11.08
C GLN A 142 25.34 -11.79 10.45
N HIS A 143 26.27 -12.34 9.70
CA HIS A 143 27.32 -11.56 9.02
C HIS A 143 26.84 -11.06 7.64
N LEU A 144 25.71 -10.34 7.61
CA LEU A 144 25.02 -9.92 6.39
C LEU A 144 25.88 -9.08 5.44
N LEU A 145 26.87 -8.37 5.97
CA LEU A 145 27.75 -7.52 5.19
C LEU A 145 29.00 -8.24 4.66
N ALA A 146 29.25 -9.48 5.06
CA ALA A 146 30.47 -10.21 4.67
C ALA A 146 30.49 -10.54 3.18
N TYR A 147 29.37 -10.98 2.63
CA TYR A 147 29.25 -11.33 1.24
C TYR A 147 29.20 -10.07 0.35
N GLY A 148 30.18 -9.97 -0.57
CA GLY A 148 30.29 -8.84 -1.49
C GLY A 148 30.60 -7.51 -0.81
N ASN A 149 31.33 -7.55 0.30
CA ASN A 149 31.76 -6.34 1.00
C ASN A 149 32.75 -5.54 0.14
N LEU A 150 32.42 -4.29 -0.09
CA LEU A 150 33.30 -3.32 -0.73
C LEU A 150 33.12 -1.97 -0.03
N PHE A 151 34.21 -1.42 0.49
CA PHE A 151 34.22 -0.18 1.29
C PHE A 151 33.34 -0.22 2.55
N GLY A 152 33.22 -1.38 3.20
CA GLY A 152 32.39 -1.57 4.38
C GLY A 152 30.89 -1.72 4.10
N ILE A 153 30.51 -1.81 2.84
CA ILE A 153 29.13 -2.00 2.37
C ILE A 153 28.99 -3.43 1.84
N GLY A 154 28.07 -4.19 2.38
CA GLY A 154 27.61 -5.46 1.83
C GLY A 154 26.61 -5.21 0.69
N TRP A 155 27.11 -4.95 -0.51
CA TRP A 155 26.26 -4.54 -1.63
C TRP A 155 25.10 -5.48 -1.95
N PRO A 156 25.25 -6.83 -1.93
CA PRO A 156 24.10 -7.73 -2.12
C PRO A 156 23.02 -7.53 -1.05
N TRP A 157 23.41 -7.38 0.22
CA TRP A 157 22.46 -7.11 1.31
C TRP A 157 21.71 -5.79 1.11
N TRP A 158 22.40 -4.72 0.73
CA TRP A 158 21.76 -3.43 0.46
C TRP A 158 20.70 -3.55 -0.64
N PHE A 159 21.08 -4.14 -1.80
CA PHE A 159 20.11 -4.34 -2.89
C PHE A 159 18.92 -5.20 -2.45
N PHE A 160 19.18 -6.25 -1.70
CA PHE A 160 18.17 -7.16 -1.22
C PHE A 160 17.19 -6.47 -0.27
N VAL A 161 17.66 -5.94 0.85
CA VAL A 161 16.81 -5.43 1.92
C VAL A 161 16.06 -4.15 1.52
N LEU A 162 16.70 -3.24 0.78
CA LEU A 162 16.02 -2.06 0.28
C LEU A 162 14.87 -2.42 -0.69
N THR A 163 15.03 -3.49 -1.46
CA THR A 163 13.96 -3.99 -2.32
C THR A 163 12.82 -4.62 -1.53
N LEU A 164 13.11 -5.37 -0.46
CA LEU A 164 12.08 -5.96 0.38
C LEU A 164 11.11 -4.90 0.90
N HIS A 165 11.64 -3.84 1.48
CA HIS A 165 10.79 -2.79 2.05
C HIS A 165 10.08 -1.97 0.97
N ALA A 166 10.78 -1.56 -0.10
CA ALA A 166 10.18 -0.74 -1.15
C ALA A 166 9.03 -1.48 -1.88
N VAL A 167 9.23 -2.77 -2.17
CA VAL A 167 8.24 -3.57 -2.92
C VAL A 167 7.15 -4.10 -2.00
N TRP A 168 7.51 -4.83 -0.93
CA TRP A 168 6.52 -5.56 -0.12
C TRP A 168 5.97 -4.72 1.01
N SER A 169 6.82 -4.16 1.87
CA SER A 169 6.34 -3.39 3.03
C SER A 169 5.55 -2.16 2.59
N ILE A 170 5.96 -1.47 1.53
CA ILE A 170 5.33 -0.25 1.04
C ILE A 170 4.44 -0.52 -0.18
N GLY A 171 5.01 -1.00 -1.29
CA GLY A 171 4.31 -1.12 -2.57
C GLY A 171 3.12 -2.06 -2.53
N VAL A 172 3.34 -3.32 -2.13
CA VAL A 172 2.30 -4.36 -2.04
C VAL A 172 1.24 -3.97 -1.03
N SER A 173 1.64 -3.50 0.14
CA SER A 173 0.71 -3.12 1.21
C SER A 173 -0.22 -1.99 0.79
N ILE A 174 0.31 -0.94 0.15
CA ILE A 174 -0.51 0.17 -0.38
C ILE A 174 -1.44 -0.34 -1.49
N ALA A 175 -0.94 -1.16 -2.43
CA ALA A 175 -1.75 -1.67 -3.54
C ALA A 175 -2.91 -2.55 -3.07
N LEU A 176 -2.69 -3.39 -2.07
CA LEU A 176 -3.73 -4.24 -1.48
C LEU A 176 -4.76 -3.41 -0.71
N ALA A 177 -4.31 -2.44 0.10
CA ALA A 177 -5.22 -1.56 0.81
C ALA A 177 -6.10 -0.74 -0.16
N GLU A 178 -5.51 -0.20 -1.25
CA GLU A 178 -6.28 0.49 -2.30
C GLU A 178 -7.23 -0.46 -3.05
N ALA A 179 -6.88 -1.73 -3.22
CA ALA A 179 -7.75 -2.72 -3.84
C ALA A 179 -8.91 -3.19 -2.94
N LEU A 180 -8.71 -3.22 -1.61
CA LEU A 180 -9.75 -3.50 -0.63
C LEU A 180 -10.76 -2.34 -0.49
N PHE A 181 -10.36 -1.10 -0.75
CA PHE A 181 -11.15 0.11 -0.59
C PHE A 181 -11.26 0.91 -1.89
N THR A 182 -11.61 0.26 -2.99
CA THR A 182 -11.71 0.85 -4.33
C THR A 182 -12.60 2.09 -4.39
N SER A 183 -13.69 2.11 -3.61
CA SER A 183 -14.63 3.24 -3.53
C SER A 183 -14.01 4.54 -3.00
N THR A 184 -12.86 4.47 -2.34
CA THR A 184 -12.14 5.67 -1.87
C THR A 184 -11.31 6.34 -2.97
N GLY A 185 -11.03 5.62 -4.05
CA GLY A 185 -10.22 6.07 -5.17
C GLY A 185 -8.78 6.44 -4.80
N PRO A 186 -8.05 7.11 -5.70
CA PRO A 186 -6.69 7.56 -5.45
C PRO A 186 -6.61 8.84 -4.59
N ASN A 187 -7.71 9.22 -3.94
CA ASN A 187 -7.77 10.42 -3.11
C ASN A 187 -7.09 10.21 -1.74
N PRO A 188 -6.62 11.28 -1.08
CA PRO A 188 -6.16 11.19 0.30
C PRO A 188 -7.25 10.67 1.24
N TRP A 189 -6.87 9.79 2.16
CA TRP A 189 -7.79 9.23 3.16
C TRP A 189 -7.86 10.06 4.43
N LEU A 190 -6.74 10.70 4.80
CA LEU A 190 -6.60 11.46 6.04
C LEU A 190 -6.84 12.97 5.85
N SER A 191 -7.13 13.66 6.93
CA SER A 191 -7.03 15.12 7.03
C SER A 191 -5.56 15.58 7.11
N ARG A 192 -5.31 16.89 7.08
CA ARG A 192 -3.94 17.41 7.30
C ARG A 192 -3.39 17.02 8.68
N LYS A 193 -4.25 17.01 9.72
CA LYS A 193 -3.88 16.55 11.06
C LYS A 193 -3.52 15.06 11.05
N GLY A 194 -4.29 14.22 10.35
CA GLY A 194 -4.01 12.80 10.19
C GLY A 194 -2.68 12.53 9.47
N LEU A 195 -2.32 13.35 8.48
CA LEU A 195 -1.00 13.25 7.83
C LEU A 195 0.14 13.55 8.82
N VAL A 196 -0.01 14.57 9.67
CA VAL A 196 0.97 14.88 10.72
C VAL A 196 1.07 13.73 11.73
N VAL A 197 -0.07 13.17 12.16
CA VAL A 197 -0.08 12.01 13.06
C VAL A 197 0.65 10.81 12.43
N SER A 198 0.46 10.54 11.13
CA SER A 198 1.17 9.45 10.46
C SER A 198 2.68 9.73 10.37
N ALA A 199 3.10 10.96 10.11
CA ALA A 199 4.52 11.34 10.11
C ALA A 199 5.16 11.20 11.50
N VAL A 200 4.48 11.65 12.55
CA VAL A 200 4.93 11.52 13.93
C VAL A 200 4.97 10.05 14.36
N GLY A 201 3.94 9.26 13.99
CA GLY A 201 3.91 7.82 14.26
C GLY A 201 5.05 7.07 13.59
N PHE A 202 5.37 7.41 12.34
CA PHE A 202 6.54 6.86 11.62
C PHE A 202 7.86 7.24 12.31
N GLY A 203 8.04 8.53 12.67
CA GLY A 203 9.22 8.99 13.39
C GLY A 203 9.38 8.32 14.76
N PHE A 204 8.27 8.16 15.49
CA PHE A 204 8.26 7.41 16.76
C PHE A 204 8.68 5.95 16.55
N GLY A 205 8.13 5.29 15.51
CA GLY A 205 8.50 3.92 15.16
C GLY A 205 9.98 3.79 14.84
N ALA A 206 10.55 4.72 14.06
CA ALA A 206 11.98 4.71 13.74
C ALA A 206 12.85 4.86 14.98
N VAL A 207 12.48 5.74 15.91
CA VAL A 207 13.17 5.91 17.20
C VAL A 207 13.03 4.64 18.06
N LEU A 208 11.84 4.06 18.13
CA LEU A 208 11.60 2.83 18.88
C LEU A 208 12.48 1.68 18.37
N ILE A 209 12.51 1.46 17.05
CA ILE A 209 13.36 0.42 16.44
C ILE A 209 14.86 0.73 16.67
N HIS A 210 15.27 1.99 16.63
CA HIS A 210 16.65 2.35 16.92
C HIS A 210 17.12 1.85 18.29
N PHE A 211 16.28 1.99 19.31
CA PHE A 211 16.63 1.54 20.67
C PHE A 211 16.47 0.02 20.88
N VAL A 212 15.51 -0.60 20.21
CA VAL A 212 15.20 -2.03 20.40
C VAL A 212 15.96 -2.89 19.37
N GLY A 213 15.96 -2.51 18.09
CA GLY A 213 16.52 -3.28 16.98
C GLY A 213 17.99 -3.03 16.74
N GLY A 214 18.52 -1.86 17.09
CA GLY A 214 19.90 -1.47 16.86
C GLY A 214 20.96 -2.27 17.65
N GLN A 215 20.56 -3.06 18.62
CA GLN A 215 21.40 -4.03 19.36
C GLN A 215 22.70 -3.44 19.93
N GLY A 216 22.68 -2.15 20.31
CA GLY A 216 23.83 -1.44 20.84
C GLY A 216 24.88 -1.03 19.80
N TYR A 217 24.64 -1.29 18.51
CA TYR A 217 25.51 -0.78 17.45
C TYR A 217 25.41 0.74 17.38
N GLN A 218 26.55 1.40 17.27
CA GLN A 218 26.60 2.86 17.13
C GLN A 218 27.07 3.24 15.74
N LEU A 219 26.20 3.98 15.03
CA LEU A 219 26.54 4.51 13.71
C LEU A 219 27.71 5.47 13.78
N LEU A 220 28.69 5.27 12.92
CA LEU A 220 29.71 6.27 12.67
C LEU A 220 29.07 7.52 12.03
N ALA A 221 29.65 8.69 12.31
CA ALA A 221 29.14 9.96 11.77
C ALA A 221 29.00 9.93 10.23
N GLY A 222 29.96 9.30 9.53
CA GLY A 222 29.92 9.11 8.07
C GLY A 222 28.78 8.22 7.60
N GLN A 223 28.47 7.13 8.28
CA GLN A 223 27.36 6.21 7.98
C GLN A 223 26.02 6.91 8.17
N ALA A 224 25.85 7.63 9.28
CA ALA A 224 24.66 8.42 9.54
C ALA A 224 24.47 9.55 8.51
N ALA A 225 25.56 10.23 8.12
CA ALA A 225 25.53 11.25 7.08
C ALA A 225 25.15 10.66 5.71
N LEU A 226 25.74 9.52 5.33
CA LEU A 226 25.42 8.81 4.08
C LEU A 226 23.93 8.45 4.02
N SER A 227 23.36 7.83 5.06
CA SER A 227 21.94 7.49 5.11
C SER A 227 21.06 8.73 4.95
N ARG A 228 21.34 9.82 5.67
CA ARG A 228 20.56 11.07 5.57
C ARG A 228 20.65 11.69 4.18
N LEU A 229 21.83 11.69 3.56
CA LEU A 229 22.02 12.19 2.20
C LEU A 229 21.28 11.33 1.17
N LEU A 230 21.31 10.01 1.30
CA LEU A 230 20.55 9.10 0.45
C LEU A 230 19.04 9.33 0.58
N VAL A 231 18.53 9.45 1.81
CA VAL A 231 17.11 9.77 2.04
C VAL A 231 16.75 11.10 1.40
N ALA A 232 17.54 12.15 1.62
CA ALA A 232 17.30 13.47 1.04
C ALA A 232 17.32 13.42 -0.50
N ALA A 233 18.28 12.71 -1.10
CA ALA A 233 18.37 12.53 -2.55
C ALA A 233 17.16 11.77 -3.10
N LEU A 234 16.75 10.65 -2.48
CA LEU A 234 15.62 9.85 -2.89
C LEU A 234 14.30 10.64 -2.77
N VAL A 235 14.09 11.36 -1.68
CA VAL A 235 12.94 12.26 -1.51
C VAL A 235 12.94 13.33 -2.60
N THR A 236 14.09 13.96 -2.87
CA THR A 236 14.20 14.95 -3.94
C THR A 236 13.83 14.36 -5.29
N VAL A 237 14.40 13.20 -5.67
CA VAL A 237 14.08 12.50 -6.92
C VAL A 237 12.59 12.14 -6.99
N ALA A 238 11.99 11.65 -5.89
CA ALA A 238 10.56 11.33 -5.84
C ALA A 238 9.68 12.56 -6.13
N PHE A 239 10.10 13.75 -5.69
CA PHE A 239 9.38 14.99 -5.91
C PHE A 239 9.77 15.75 -7.20
N LEU A 240 10.84 15.36 -7.87
CA LEU A 240 11.14 15.81 -9.25
C LEU A 240 10.26 15.09 -10.29
N ILE A 241 9.71 13.91 -9.97
CA ILE A 241 8.72 13.26 -10.83
C ILE A 241 7.46 14.15 -10.89
N PRO A 242 7.01 14.57 -12.08
CA PRO A 242 5.85 15.44 -12.17
C PRO A 242 4.57 14.75 -11.66
N PRO A 243 3.62 15.52 -11.09
CA PRO A 243 2.30 15.00 -10.78
C PRO A 243 1.63 14.41 -12.01
N GLN A 244 0.88 13.30 -11.83
CA GLN A 244 0.11 12.69 -12.91
C GLN A 244 -1.11 13.58 -13.23
N ARG A 245 -0.91 14.59 -14.09
CA ARG A 245 -1.97 15.46 -14.60
C ARG A 245 -2.37 14.98 -15.99
N GLY A 246 -3.58 14.45 -16.10
CA GLY A 246 -4.16 14.06 -17.39
C GLY A 246 -3.84 12.63 -17.82
N VAL A 247 -4.71 12.09 -18.63
CA VAL A 247 -4.53 10.79 -19.29
C VAL A 247 -3.56 11.05 -20.46
N GLN A 248 -2.34 10.52 -20.36
CA GLN A 248 -1.49 10.44 -21.55
C GLN A 248 -2.27 9.63 -22.60
N ALA A 249 -2.23 10.09 -23.87
CA ALA A 249 -2.84 9.32 -24.95
C ALA A 249 -2.33 7.87 -24.88
N PRO A 250 -3.24 6.89 -24.69
CA PRO A 250 -2.81 5.52 -24.53
C PRO A 250 -2.20 5.01 -25.84
N ASP A 251 -1.18 4.15 -25.73
CA ASP A 251 -0.70 3.36 -26.84
C ASP A 251 -1.87 2.56 -27.44
N SER A 252 -1.92 2.41 -28.76
CA SER A 252 -2.99 1.70 -29.49
C SER A 252 -3.22 0.24 -29.06
N HIS A 253 -2.27 -0.36 -28.38
CA HIS A 253 -2.34 -1.74 -27.93
C HIS A 253 -3.10 -1.89 -26.60
N LYS A 254 -3.82 -2.99 -26.45
CA LYS A 254 -4.46 -3.36 -25.18
C LYS A 254 -3.42 -3.81 -24.14
N ALA A 255 -3.67 -3.48 -22.87
CA ALA A 255 -2.90 -4.04 -21.75
C ALA A 255 -3.05 -5.57 -21.70
N PRO A 256 -2.00 -6.31 -21.26
CA PRO A 256 -2.14 -7.76 -21.06
C PRO A 256 -3.19 -8.07 -19.99
N ASN A 257 -3.66 -9.32 -19.96
CA ASN A 257 -4.56 -9.76 -18.92
C ASN A 257 -3.93 -9.54 -17.52
N PRO A 258 -4.66 -9.03 -16.51
CA PRO A 258 -4.16 -8.86 -15.15
C PRO A 258 -3.52 -10.12 -14.54
N TRP A 259 -3.98 -11.32 -14.90
CA TRP A 259 -3.39 -12.59 -14.47
C TRP A 259 -1.98 -12.81 -15.03
N VAL A 260 -1.74 -12.40 -16.28
CA VAL A 260 -0.39 -12.44 -16.88
C VAL A 260 0.56 -11.50 -16.17
N VAL A 261 0.06 -10.31 -15.80
CA VAL A 261 0.83 -9.32 -15.03
C VAL A 261 1.16 -9.86 -13.64
N GLY A 262 0.21 -10.50 -12.98
CA GLY A 262 0.41 -11.16 -11.68
C GLY A 262 1.38 -12.34 -11.77
N GLY A 263 1.24 -13.18 -12.79
CA GLY A 263 2.17 -14.30 -13.04
C GLY A 263 3.60 -13.82 -13.27
N MET A 264 3.80 -12.76 -14.07
CA MET A 264 5.10 -12.14 -14.24
C MET A 264 5.68 -11.64 -12.92
N ALA A 265 4.88 -10.92 -12.12
CA ALA A 265 5.32 -10.42 -10.82
C ALA A 265 5.74 -11.58 -9.90
N PHE A 266 4.94 -12.66 -9.83
CA PHE A 266 5.26 -13.85 -9.06
C PHE A 266 6.58 -14.50 -9.49
N VAL A 267 6.79 -14.65 -10.79
CA VAL A 267 8.02 -15.25 -11.32
C VAL A 267 9.25 -14.40 -11.02
N LEU A 268 9.18 -13.08 -11.28
CA LEU A 268 10.33 -12.20 -11.06
C LEU A 268 10.67 -12.06 -9.57
N THR A 269 9.66 -11.93 -8.71
CA THR A 269 9.88 -11.82 -7.26
C THR A 269 10.32 -13.14 -6.64
N SER A 270 9.81 -14.28 -7.12
CA SER A 270 10.29 -15.60 -6.70
C SER A 270 11.73 -15.85 -7.17
N ALA A 271 12.06 -15.47 -8.40
CA ALA A 271 13.44 -15.56 -8.90
C ALA A 271 14.41 -14.72 -8.07
N PHE A 272 13.98 -13.49 -7.67
CA PHE A 272 14.76 -12.63 -6.79
C PHE A 272 15.04 -13.30 -5.43
N MET A 273 14.02 -13.90 -4.79
CA MET A 273 14.19 -14.60 -3.51
C MET A 273 15.06 -15.85 -3.63
N VAL A 274 14.81 -16.67 -4.66
CA VAL A 274 15.53 -17.92 -4.88
C VAL A 274 17.01 -17.67 -5.18
N ILE A 275 17.34 -16.74 -6.07
CA ILE A 275 18.75 -16.46 -6.41
C ILE A 275 19.51 -15.88 -5.21
N THR A 276 18.85 -15.04 -4.40
CA THR A 276 19.43 -14.53 -3.13
C THR A 276 19.77 -15.68 -2.20
N ARG A 277 18.83 -16.62 -2.01
CA ARG A 277 19.00 -17.78 -1.12
C ARG A 277 20.07 -18.75 -1.60
N LEU A 278 20.23 -18.89 -2.91
CA LEU A 278 21.17 -19.82 -3.53
C LEU A 278 22.55 -19.21 -3.78
N ALA A 279 22.71 -17.89 -3.64
CA ALA A 279 23.96 -17.21 -3.99
C ALA A 279 25.16 -17.72 -3.17
N ASP A 280 25.02 -17.85 -1.85
CA ASP A 280 26.07 -18.36 -0.97
C ASP A 280 26.32 -19.87 -1.15
N PRO A 281 25.31 -20.76 -1.12
CA PRO A 281 25.51 -22.19 -1.40
C PRO A 281 26.15 -22.48 -2.78
N LEU A 282 25.86 -21.67 -3.79
CA LEU A 282 26.44 -21.80 -5.13
C LEU A 282 27.77 -21.04 -5.29
N GLN A 283 28.25 -20.37 -4.23
CA GLN A 283 29.46 -19.55 -4.24
C GLN A 283 29.48 -18.54 -5.40
N LEU A 284 28.31 -17.96 -5.71
CA LEU A 284 28.22 -16.98 -6.79
C LEU A 284 29.07 -15.75 -6.46
N PRO A 285 29.84 -15.21 -7.41
CA PRO A 285 30.46 -13.91 -7.20
C PRO A 285 29.39 -12.83 -6.93
N ALA A 286 29.60 -11.99 -5.94
CA ALA A 286 28.64 -10.93 -5.55
C ALA A 286 28.27 -10.02 -6.74
N ALA A 287 29.21 -9.71 -7.63
CA ALA A 287 28.96 -8.95 -8.85
C ALA A 287 27.93 -9.62 -9.76
N VAL A 288 27.97 -10.97 -9.87
CA VAL A 288 27.00 -11.73 -10.67
C VAL A 288 25.61 -11.62 -10.04
N LEU A 289 25.47 -11.75 -8.72
CA LEU A 289 24.19 -11.59 -8.03
C LEU A 289 23.63 -10.18 -8.23
N ILE A 290 24.46 -9.14 -8.10
CA ILE A 290 24.05 -7.75 -8.34
C ILE A 290 23.57 -7.56 -9.78
N LEU A 291 24.30 -8.10 -10.76
CA LEU A 291 23.87 -8.04 -12.17
C LEU A 291 22.52 -8.73 -12.39
N VAL A 292 22.29 -9.87 -11.76
CA VAL A 292 20.97 -10.54 -11.80
C VAL A 292 19.88 -9.67 -11.18
N TYR A 293 20.12 -9.03 -10.04
CA TYR A 293 19.17 -8.09 -9.45
C TYR A 293 18.84 -6.94 -10.41
N LEU A 294 19.86 -6.30 -10.97
CA LEU A 294 19.68 -5.21 -11.93
C LEU A 294 18.90 -5.65 -13.18
N MET A 295 19.14 -6.87 -13.65
CA MET A 295 18.39 -7.45 -14.77
C MET A 295 16.92 -7.68 -14.39
N LEU A 296 16.64 -8.25 -13.22
CA LEU A 296 15.26 -8.45 -12.74
C LEU A 296 14.52 -7.10 -12.54
N TYR A 297 15.19 -6.10 -11.98
CA TYR A 297 14.62 -4.75 -11.86
C TYR A 297 14.36 -4.12 -13.23
N GLY A 298 15.32 -4.24 -14.18
CA GLY A 298 15.17 -3.74 -15.53
C GLY A 298 13.98 -4.37 -16.24
N LEU A 299 13.82 -5.69 -16.15
CA LEU A 299 12.68 -6.42 -16.73
C LEU A 299 11.35 -5.97 -16.09
N ALA A 300 11.28 -5.89 -14.75
CA ALA A 300 10.07 -5.46 -14.05
C ALA A 300 9.68 -4.04 -14.42
N VAL A 301 10.64 -3.10 -14.34
CA VAL A 301 10.42 -1.68 -14.68
C VAL A 301 10.01 -1.52 -16.14
N PHE A 302 10.70 -2.19 -17.07
CA PHE A 302 10.38 -2.14 -18.49
C PHE A 302 8.97 -2.67 -18.78
N ALA A 303 8.62 -3.85 -18.25
CA ALA A 303 7.31 -4.46 -18.45
C ALA A 303 6.19 -3.58 -17.89
N VAL A 304 6.33 -3.09 -16.63
CA VAL A 304 5.32 -2.23 -16.02
C VAL A 304 5.22 -0.90 -16.74
N TRP A 305 6.36 -0.27 -17.12
CA TRP A 305 6.37 0.97 -17.89
C TRP A 305 5.70 0.81 -19.24
N ARG A 306 5.99 -0.29 -19.97
CA ARG A 306 5.42 -0.58 -21.29
C ARG A 306 3.92 -0.89 -21.22
N TRP A 307 3.48 -1.64 -20.22
CA TRP A 307 2.09 -2.08 -20.07
C TRP A 307 1.19 -1.01 -19.45
N SER A 308 1.71 -0.22 -18.52
CA SER A 308 0.93 0.83 -17.86
C SER A 308 0.49 1.98 -18.79
N ARG A 309 1.10 2.06 -19.99
CA ARG A 309 0.73 3.02 -21.04
C ARG A 309 -0.30 2.49 -22.02
N ARG A 310 -0.68 1.22 -21.94
CA ARG A 310 -1.62 0.57 -22.85
C ARG A 310 -3.06 0.81 -22.44
N ILE A 311 -3.97 0.73 -23.44
CA ILE A 311 -5.41 0.84 -23.23
C ILE A 311 -5.89 -0.26 -22.27
N GLY A 312 -6.70 0.11 -21.28
CA GLY A 312 -7.29 -0.82 -20.31
C GLY A 312 -6.44 -1.11 -19.08
N TRP A 313 -5.23 -0.50 -18.93
CA TRP A 313 -4.49 -0.60 -17.68
C TRP A 313 -5.24 0.08 -16.53
N ASN A 314 -5.53 -0.67 -15.48
CA ASN A 314 -6.40 -0.24 -14.38
C ASN A 314 -5.94 -0.80 -13.01
N ALA A 315 -6.83 -0.72 -12.01
CA ALA A 315 -6.60 -1.22 -10.66
C ALA A 315 -6.38 -2.74 -10.61
N GLU A 316 -7.02 -3.52 -11.50
CA GLU A 316 -6.86 -4.97 -11.54
C GLU A 316 -5.42 -5.39 -11.90
N HIS A 317 -4.75 -4.63 -12.78
CA HIS A 317 -3.35 -4.88 -13.13
C HIS A 317 -2.40 -4.58 -11.97
N ARG A 318 -2.64 -3.48 -11.23
CA ARG A 318 -1.86 -3.14 -10.03
C ARG A 318 -2.07 -4.16 -8.91
N PHE A 319 -3.31 -4.62 -8.76
CA PHE A 319 -3.64 -5.72 -7.87
C PHE A 319 -2.93 -7.02 -8.29
N GLY A 320 -2.89 -7.34 -9.58
CA GLY A 320 -2.15 -8.47 -10.12
C GLY A 320 -0.67 -8.43 -9.73
N LEU A 321 0.00 -7.28 -9.91
CA LEU A 321 1.40 -7.10 -9.48
C LEU A 321 1.57 -7.37 -7.97
N ALA A 322 0.71 -6.77 -7.14
CA ALA A 322 0.75 -6.95 -5.70
C ALA A 322 0.45 -8.39 -5.27
N ALA A 323 -0.51 -9.03 -5.92
CA ALA A 323 -0.88 -10.42 -5.63
C ALA A 323 0.27 -11.39 -5.97
N GLY A 324 0.92 -11.21 -7.12
CA GLY A 324 2.08 -12.03 -7.49
C GLY A 324 3.23 -11.89 -6.48
N ALA A 325 3.56 -10.67 -6.10
CA ALA A 325 4.60 -10.43 -5.10
C ALA A 325 4.20 -10.96 -3.71
N LEU A 326 2.94 -10.77 -3.27
CA LEU A 326 2.46 -11.29 -1.99
C LEU A 326 2.53 -12.82 -1.92
N LEU A 327 2.14 -13.51 -3.01
CA LEU A 327 2.24 -14.97 -3.11
C LEU A 327 3.68 -15.47 -3.01
N THR A 328 4.65 -14.68 -3.49
CA THR A 328 6.07 -14.97 -3.28
C THR A 328 6.41 -15.01 -1.79
N TYR A 329 5.99 -14.03 -1.00
CA TYR A 329 6.20 -14.05 0.45
C TYR A 329 5.46 -15.21 1.12
N ALA A 330 4.25 -15.51 0.66
CA ALA A 330 3.44 -16.59 1.25
C ALA A 330 4.13 -17.95 1.17
N TRP A 331 4.83 -18.28 0.07
CA TRP A 331 5.60 -19.52 -0.01
C TRP A 331 6.99 -19.40 0.59
N TYR A 332 7.66 -18.25 0.40
CA TYR A 332 9.03 -18.06 0.87
C TYR A 332 9.11 -18.01 2.40
N GLY A 333 8.08 -17.55 3.08
CA GLY A 333 7.99 -17.55 4.53
C GLY A 333 8.13 -18.96 5.14
N PHE A 334 7.73 -20.01 4.42
CA PHE A 334 8.00 -21.39 4.84
C PHE A 334 9.47 -21.81 4.70
N VAL A 335 10.23 -21.12 3.86
CA VAL A 335 11.67 -21.35 3.72
C VAL A 335 12.46 -20.57 4.77
N GLN A 336 11.96 -19.38 5.14
CA GLN A 336 12.64 -18.43 6.03
C GLN A 336 12.45 -18.77 7.51
N ALA A 337 11.20 -19.04 7.92
CA ALA A 337 10.81 -19.01 9.33
C ALA A 337 10.89 -20.32 10.10
N PRO A 338 10.66 -21.53 9.55
CA PRO A 338 10.34 -22.65 10.42
C PRO A 338 11.56 -23.15 11.19
N HIS A 339 11.58 -22.86 12.49
CA HIS A 339 12.49 -23.51 13.45
C HIS A 339 11.84 -24.72 14.11
N ASP A 340 10.50 -24.75 14.18
CA ASP A 340 9.71 -25.85 14.75
C ASP A 340 8.29 -25.92 14.14
N MET A 341 7.49 -26.88 14.60
CA MET A 341 6.13 -27.11 14.11
C MET A 341 5.20 -25.91 14.38
N LEU A 342 5.39 -25.17 15.47
CA LEU A 342 4.58 -23.99 15.78
C LEU A 342 4.80 -22.88 14.76
N ASP A 343 6.04 -22.67 14.32
CA ASP A 343 6.36 -21.69 13.29
C ASP A 343 5.78 -22.09 11.92
N VAL A 344 5.80 -23.40 11.60
CA VAL A 344 5.16 -23.92 10.36
C VAL A 344 3.65 -23.67 10.38
N ILE A 345 2.98 -23.94 11.51
CA ILE A 345 1.54 -23.70 11.68
C ILE A 345 1.26 -22.19 11.60
N GLY A 346 2.06 -21.38 12.28
CA GLY A 346 1.94 -19.91 12.23
C GLY A 346 2.08 -19.37 10.80
N GLN A 347 3.08 -19.84 10.06
CA GLN A 347 3.28 -19.46 8.68
C GLN A 347 2.12 -19.90 7.76
N ALA A 348 1.55 -21.09 8.00
CA ALA A 348 0.36 -21.54 7.29
C ALA A 348 -0.84 -20.61 7.56
N VAL A 349 -1.05 -20.18 8.80
CA VAL A 349 -2.10 -19.22 9.16
C VAL A 349 -1.86 -17.89 8.45
N PHE A 350 -0.63 -17.35 8.46
CA PHE A 350 -0.31 -16.10 7.78
C PHE A 350 -0.53 -16.19 6.27
N ALA A 351 -0.15 -17.30 5.64
CA ALA A 351 -0.42 -17.55 4.22
C ALA A 351 -1.92 -17.62 3.91
N LEU A 352 -2.72 -18.27 4.76
CA LEU A 352 -4.19 -18.32 4.63
C LEU A 352 -4.82 -16.93 4.79
N VAL A 353 -4.35 -16.12 5.74
CA VAL A 353 -4.78 -14.73 5.89
C VAL A 353 -4.45 -13.93 4.64
N ALA A 354 -3.24 -14.06 4.09
CA ALA A 354 -2.85 -13.40 2.84
C ALA A 354 -3.76 -13.79 1.67
N LEU A 355 -4.08 -15.09 1.51
CA LEU A 355 -5.03 -15.57 0.50
C LEU A 355 -6.43 -14.99 0.72
N GLY A 356 -6.91 -14.91 1.96
CA GLY A 356 -8.17 -14.27 2.31
C GLY A 356 -8.19 -12.80 1.89
N ILE A 357 -7.13 -12.05 2.15
CA ILE A 357 -6.96 -10.66 1.73
C ILE A 357 -7.03 -10.54 0.19
N LEU A 358 -6.33 -11.43 -0.54
CA LEU A 358 -6.37 -11.44 -2.01
C LEU A 358 -7.78 -11.73 -2.55
N ILE A 359 -8.49 -12.68 -1.95
CA ILE A 359 -9.87 -13.02 -2.36
C ILE A 359 -10.78 -11.82 -2.11
N LEU A 360 -10.71 -11.18 -0.95
CA LEU A 360 -11.54 -10.02 -0.60
C LEU A 360 -11.24 -8.83 -1.53
N ALA A 361 -9.97 -8.50 -1.75
CA ALA A 361 -9.56 -7.42 -2.65
C ALA A 361 -9.99 -7.70 -4.11
N GLY A 362 -9.83 -8.94 -4.58
CA GLY A 362 -10.27 -9.34 -5.91
C GLY A 362 -11.79 -9.29 -6.10
N ARG A 363 -12.58 -9.63 -5.06
CA ARG A 363 -14.04 -9.47 -5.06
C ARG A 363 -14.43 -8.00 -5.11
N GLN A 364 -13.81 -7.15 -4.28
CA GLN A 364 -14.11 -5.73 -4.24
C GLN A 364 -13.84 -5.03 -5.59
N LEU A 365 -12.74 -5.37 -6.27
CA LEU A 365 -12.42 -4.85 -7.60
C LEU A 365 -13.45 -5.24 -8.67
N ARG A 366 -14.12 -6.37 -8.51
CA ARG A 366 -15.17 -6.83 -9.45
C ARG A 366 -16.50 -6.16 -9.20
N THR A 367 -16.88 -5.93 -7.93
CA THR A 367 -18.16 -5.33 -7.56
C THR A 367 -18.24 -3.84 -7.88
N ASP A 368 -17.11 -3.12 -7.79
CA ASP A 368 -17.05 -1.68 -8.03
C ASP A 368 -16.77 -1.32 -9.51
N LYS A 369 -16.92 -2.27 -10.46
CA LYS A 369 -16.87 -1.93 -11.88
C LYS A 369 -18.07 -1.03 -12.20
N PRO A 370 -17.85 0.14 -12.88
CA PRO A 370 -18.97 0.90 -13.43
C PRO A 370 -19.79 -0.04 -14.30
N THR A 371 -21.10 -0.15 -14.04
CA THR A 371 -22.02 -0.76 -15.01
C THR A 371 -21.79 -0.03 -16.34
N PRO A 372 -21.60 -0.75 -17.47
CA PRO A 372 -21.53 -0.09 -18.76
C PRO A 372 -22.77 0.79 -18.85
N ASP A 373 -22.57 2.11 -19.12
CA ASP A 373 -23.66 3.01 -19.40
C ASP A 373 -24.51 2.34 -20.48
N VAL A 374 -25.69 1.87 -20.12
CA VAL A 374 -26.71 1.50 -21.11
C VAL A 374 -26.97 2.80 -21.86
N PRO A 375 -26.68 2.88 -23.17
CA PRO A 375 -26.93 4.11 -23.91
C PRO A 375 -28.38 4.51 -23.64
N ASN A 376 -28.59 5.66 -23.01
CA ASN A 376 -29.94 6.21 -22.83
C ASN A 376 -30.60 6.16 -24.21
N SER A 377 -31.61 5.32 -24.31
CA SER A 377 -32.52 5.23 -25.44
C SER A 377 -32.73 6.62 -26.04
N LEU A 378 -32.51 6.69 -27.33
CA LEU A 378 -32.75 7.84 -28.21
C LEU A 378 -33.90 8.71 -27.72
N PRO A 379 -33.78 10.05 -27.71
CA PRO A 379 -34.92 10.92 -27.42
C PRO A 379 -36.02 10.65 -28.47
N ASN A 380 -37.22 10.45 -27.99
CA ASN A 380 -38.45 10.39 -28.77
C ASN A 380 -38.68 11.73 -29.53
N ALA A 381 -38.01 11.91 -30.64
CA ALA A 381 -38.13 13.06 -31.53
C ALA A 381 -38.44 12.58 -32.95
N ALA A 382 -39.49 11.77 -33.11
CA ALA A 382 -40.01 11.44 -34.44
C ALA A 382 -41.48 11.01 -34.41
N LEU A 383 -42.35 11.70 -33.67
CA LEU A 383 -43.81 11.55 -33.83
C LEU A 383 -44.50 12.94 -33.71
N SER A 384 -44.14 13.88 -34.55
CA SER A 384 -44.97 15.07 -34.78
C SER A 384 -44.68 15.72 -36.13
N ARG A 385 -44.83 14.97 -37.23
CA ARG A 385 -45.03 15.55 -38.58
C ARG A 385 -45.69 14.48 -39.47
N ALA A 386 -46.96 14.27 -39.25
CA ALA A 386 -47.86 13.74 -40.27
C ALA A 386 -49.25 14.14 -39.84
N GLY A 387 -49.73 15.27 -40.32
CA GLY A 387 -51.09 15.77 -40.07
C GLY A 387 -51.26 17.19 -40.50
N THR A 388 -51.23 17.45 -41.78
CA THR A 388 -52.11 18.35 -42.58
C THR A 388 -51.79 18.17 -44.03
#